data_01912f3da865c25c9fd1054e6b7535d1
#
_entry.id   01912f3da865c25c9fd1054e6b7535d1
#
_cell.length_a   1.000
_cell.length_b   1.000
_cell.length_c   1.000
_cell.angle_alpha   90.00
_cell.angle_beta   90.00
_cell.angle_gamma   90.00
#
_symmetry.space_group_name_H-M   'P 1'
#
loop_
_entity.id
_entity.type
_entity.pdbx_description
1 polymer ?
#
loop_
_entity_poly.entity_id
_entity_poly.type
_entity_poly.pdbx_seq_one_letter_code
_entity_poly.pdbx_strand_id
1 'polypeptide(L)'
;PDGIVGNTTWNKIMGITEAEAPIASVVVSTPIASVGGLKLDKLKGHIPDVVIAMIPDTAAKFEINTPLRLAHFLAQCGHESGGFKATQENLNYSAKGLAGIFKKYFPTEAAAAPYARQPQKIASKVYGGRMGNGPESTGEGYKFRGRGYIQLTGKENYTAFGKSIGEDVCAN
;
A
#
# COMPACT_ATOMS: atom_id res chain seq x y z
N PRO A 1 9.58 -15.43 -3.32
CA PRO A 1 9.42 -13.97 -3.35
C PRO A 1 7.97 -13.70 -3.67
N ASP A 2 7.26 -13.18 -2.69
CA ASP A 2 5.78 -13.22 -2.68
C ASP A 2 5.14 -12.04 -3.42
N GLY A 3 5.88 -11.31 -4.25
CA GLY A 3 5.34 -10.27 -5.14
C GLY A 3 4.64 -9.09 -4.43
N ILE A 4 4.81 -8.98 -3.11
CA ILE A 4 4.13 -7.96 -2.31
C ILE A 4 4.88 -6.63 -2.44
N VAL A 5 4.22 -5.66 -3.05
CA VAL A 5 4.73 -4.29 -3.22
C VAL A 5 3.92 -3.35 -2.34
N GLY A 6 4.50 -2.90 -1.25
CA GLY A 6 3.84 -1.98 -0.31
C GLY A 6 3.93 -0.51 -0.73
N ASN A 7 3.19 0.35 -0.01
CA ASN A 7 3.05 1.78 -0.31
C ASN A 7 4.38 2.54 -0.33
N THR A 8 5.28 2.21 0.59
CA THR A 8 6.60 2.86 0.67
C THR A 8 7.43 2.58 -0.58
N THR A 9 7.27 1.40 -1.17
CA THR A 9 7.93 1.07 -2.44
C THR A 9 7.32 1.84 -3.59
N TRP A 10 5.99 1.87 -3.67
CA TRP A 10 5.33 2.70 -4.67
C TRP A 10 5.70 4.17 -4.50
N ASN A 11 5.65 4.72 -3.29
CA ASN A 11 6.05 6.10 -3.04
C ASN A 11 7.53 6.35 -3.39
N LYS A 12 8.42 5.39 -3.12
CA LYS A 12 9.85 5.51 -3.45
C LYS A 12 10.15 5.27 -4.93
N ILE A 13 9.47 4.31 -5.56
CA ILE A 13 9.47 4.12 -7.01
C ILE A 13 8.88 5.37 -7.70
N MET A 14 7.91 6.03 -7.05
CA MET A 14 7.22 7.23 -7.55
C MET A 14 7.90 8.55 -7.17
N GLY A 15 8.97 8.54 -6.34
CA GLY A 15 9.58 9.76 -5.83
C GLY A 15 8.66 10.62 -4.96
N ILE A 16 7.58 10.04 -4.40
CA ILE A 16 6.62 10.76 -3.57
C ILE A 16 7.09 10.70 -2.12
N THR A 17 7.50 11.82 -1.55
CA THR A 17 7.75 11.97 -0.12
C THR A 17 6.44 12.27 0.61
N GLU A 18 6.23 11.70 1.80
CA GLU A 18 4.96 11.81 2.57
C GLU A 18 4.58 13.25 3.01
N ALA A 19 5.40 14.27 2.71
CA ALA A 19 5.23 15.62 3.23
C ALA A 19 4.47 16.58 2.32
N GLU A 20 4.21 16.26 1.05
CA GLU A 20 3.55 17.19 0.14
C GLU A 20 2.60 16.48 -0.84
N ALA A 21 1.30 16.57 -0.57
CA ALA A 21 0.32 16.52 -1.64
C ALA A 21 -0.01 17.99 -2.02
N PRO A 22 0.30 18.42 -3.21
CA PRO A 22 -0.66 18.38 -4.28
C PRO A 22 -0.11 17.62 -5.47
N ILE A 23 -1.00 16.96 -6.19
CA ILE A 23 -0.70 16.32 -7.48
C ILE A 23 -0.27 17.43 -8.45
N ALA A 24 1.01 17.79 -8.40
CA ALA A 24 1.59 18.56 -9.48
C ALA A 24 1.61 17.64 -10.71
N SER A 25 0.98 18.08 -11.77
CA SER A 25 1.00 17.45 -13.08
C SER A 25 2.44 17.18 -13.50
N VAL A 26 2.89 15.94 -13.35
CA VAL A 26 4.15 15.49 -13.95
C VAL A 26 3.86 15.44 -15.46
N VAL A 27 4.29 16.47 -16.15
CA VAL A 27 4.32 16.48 -17.63
C VAL A 27 5.42 15.49 -18.03
N VAL A 28 5.06 14.24 -18.20
CA VAL A 28 5.96 13.21 -18.76
C VAL A 28 6.04 13.47 -20.27
N SER A 29 7.05 14.19 -20.69
CA SER A 29 7.33 14.49 -22.11
C SER A 29 8.20 13.44 -22.80
N THR A 30 8.33 12.22 -22.25
CA THR A 30 9.00 11.09 -22.91
C THR A 30 7.96 10.10 -23.43
N PRO A 31 8.14 9.59 -24.67
CA PRO A 31 7.24 8.55 -25.18
C PRO A 31 7.29 7.35 -24.24
N ILE A 32 6.11 6.86 -23.84
CA ILE A 32 5.96 5.70 -22.97
C ILE A 32 6.61 4.51 -23.69
N ALA A 33 7.78 4.10 -23.20
CA ALA A 33 8.55 3.02 -23.78
C ALA A 33 7.76 1.70 -23.71
N SER A 34 8.00 0.81 -24.66
CA SER A 34 7.50 -0.57 -24.58
C SER A 34 8.36 -1.34 -23.58
N VAL A 35 7.73 -2.04 -22.65
CA VAL A 35 8.40 -2.98 -21.75
C VAL A 35 8.19 -4.39 -22.28
N GLY A 36 9.25 -5.07 -22.67
CA GLY A 36 9.17 -6.43 -23.22
C GLY A 36 8.21 -6.61 -24.40
N GLY A 37 8.06 -5.58 -25.26
CA GLY A 37 7.08 -5.56 -26.35
C GLY A 37 5.66 -5.15 -25.92
N LEU A 38 5.44 -4.80 -24.66
CA LEU A 38 4.17 -4.30 -24.15
C LEU A 38 3.92 -2.85 -24.58
N LYS A 39 2.82 -2.61 -25.25
CA LYS A 39 2.37 -1.27 -25.60
C LYS A 39 1.59 -0.69 -24.41
N LEU A 40 2.28 0.09 -23.58
CA LEU A 40 1.69 0.67 -22.35
C LEU A 40 0.61 1.73 -22.65
N ASP A 41 0.63 2.32 -23.83
CA ASP A 41 -0.41 3.24 -24.30
C ASP A 41 -1.81 2.63 -24.30
N LYS A 42 -1.94 1.31 -24.48
CA LYS A 42 -3.20 0.59 -24.39
C LYS A 42 -3.81 0.56 -22.97
N LEU A 43 -3.02 0.88 -21.95
CA LEU A 43 -3.49 0.94 -20.58
C LEU A 43 -4.15 2.28 -20.23
N LYS A 44 -3.97 3.30 -21.07
CA LYS A 44 -4.59 4.61 -20.87
C LYS A 44 -6.10 4.51 -20.80
N GLY A 45 -6.67 5.20 -19.80
CA GLY A 45 -8.12 5.15 -19.54
C GLY A 45 -8.59 3.90 -18.78
N HIS A 46 -7.76 2.88 -18.59
CA HIS A 46 -8.08 1.67 -17.83
C HIS A 46 -7.46 1.68 -16.42
N ILE A 47 -6.27 2.25 -16.29
CA ILE A 47 -5.58 2.45 -15.02
C ILE A 47 -5.04 3.90 -14.95
N PRO A 48 -4.75 4.44 -13.75
CA PRO A 48 -4.24 5.80 -13.62
C PRO A 48 -2.91 6.01 -14.36
N ASP A 49 -2.76 7.16 -15.02
CA ASP A 49 -1.54 7.49 -15.80
C ASP A 49 -0.28 7.46 -14.93
N VAL A 50 -0.39 7.84 -13.66
CA VAL A 50 0.71 7.74 -12.69
C VAL A 50 1.18 6.31 -12.52
N VAL A 51 0.27 5.33 -12.51
CA VAL A 51 0.63 3.90 -12.46
C VAL A 51 1.30 3.46 -13.76
N ILE A 52 0.76 3.89 -14.91
CA ILE A 52 1.36 3.57 -16.21
C ILE A 52 2.81 4.07 -16.30
N ALA A 53 3.07 5.29 -15.84
CA ALA A 53 4.40 5.89 -15.84
C ALA A 53 5.44 5.10 -15.02
N MET A 54 5.00 4.38 -13.97
CA MET A 54 5.88 3.60 -13.10
C MET A 54 6.16 2.17 -13.60
N ILE A 55 5.38 1.68 -14.58
CA ILE A 55 5.51 0.31 -15.07
C ILE A 55 6.91 0.00 -15.62
N PRO A 56 7.56 0.85 -16.44
CA PRO A 56 8.87 0.51 -17.01
C PRO A 56 9.92 0.17 -15.95
N ASP A 57 10.10 1.04 -14.96
CA ASP A 57 11.09 0.86 -13.91
C ASP A 57 10.76 -0.32 -13.01
N THR A 58 9.47 -0.45 -12.63
CA THR A 58 8.99 -1.59 -11.83
C THR A 58 9.18 -2.90 -12.59
N ALA A 59 8.83 -2.93 -13.86
CA ALA A 59 8.94 -4.13 -14.70
C ALA A 59 10.39 -4.56 -14.89
N ALA A 60 11.30 -3.61 -15.09
CA ALA A 60 12.74 -3.87 -15.18
C ALA A 60 13.32 -4.41 -13.87
N LYS A 61 12.97 -3.76 -12.74
CA LYS A 61 13.49 -4.14 -11.41
C LYS A 61 13.01 -5.52 -10.95
N PHE A 62 11.78 -5.90 -11.28
CA PHE A 62 11.13 -7.14 -10.79
C PHE A 62 10.91 -8.18 -11.88
N GLU A 63 11.60 -8.04 -13.02
CA GLU A 63 11.54 -9.01 -14.14
C GLU A 63 10.12 -9.27 -14.66
N ILE A 64 9.27 -8.24 -14.66
CA ILE A 64 7.92 -8.30 -15.23
C ILE A 64 8.05 -8.10 -16.77
N ASN A 65 8.62 -9.08 -17.43
CA ASN A 65 9.13 -8.99 -18.79
C ASN A 65 8.19 -9.60 -19.86
N THR A 66 6.98 -10.01 -19.48
CA THR A 66 5.99 -10.55 -20.42
C THR A 66 4.62 -9.85 -20.22
N PRO A 67 3.77 -9.79 -21.28
CA PRO A 67 2.41 -9.29 -21.18
C PRO A 67 1.58 -9.95 -20.09
N LEU A 68 1.72 -11.27 -19.98
CA LEU A 68 0.96 -12.06 -19.00
C LEU A 68 1.37 -11.73 -17.56
N ARG A 69 2.67 -11.63 -17.27
CA ARG A 69 3.17 -11.22 -15.94
C ARG A 69 2.66 -9.83 -15.56
N LEU A 70 2.73 -8.88 -16.50
CA LEU A 70 2.23 -7.53 -16.26
C LEU A 70 0.72 -7.51 -16.02
N ALA A 71 -0.05 -8.27 -16.81
CA ALA A 71 -1.49 -8.37 -16.63
C ALA A 71 -1.87 -8.90 -15.25
N HIS A 72 -1.22 -10.00 -14.78
CA HIS A 72 -1.44 -10.54 -13.44
C HIS A 72 -1.04 -9.55 -12.35
N PHE A 73 0.11 -8.89 -12.48
CA PHE A 73 0.58 -7.90 -11.51
C PHE A 73 -0.43 -6.73 -11.39
N LEU A 74 -0.84 -6.15 -12.51
CA LEU A 74 -1.79 -5.05 -12.50
C LEU A 74 -3.19 -5.47 -12.04
N ALA A 75 -3.65 -6.67 -12.40
CA ALA A 75 -4.93 -7.20 -11.94
C ALA A 75 -4.96 -7.35 -10.42
N GLN A 76 -3.90 -7.89 -9.82
CA GLN A 76 -3.80 -8.03 -8.37
C GLN A 76 -3.75 -6.66 -7.68
N CYS A 77 -2.88 -5.75 -8.16
CA CYS A 77 -2.81 -4.39 -7.62
C CYS A 77 -4.17 -3.67 -7.71
N GLY A 78 -4.84 -3.78 -8.84
CA GLY A 78 -6.15 -3.17 -9.06
C GLY A 78 -7.23 -3.77 -8.16
N HIS A 79 -7.23 -5.11 -7.98
CA HIS A 79 -8.19 -5.81 -7.11
C HIS A 79 -8.06 -5.33 -5.65
N GLU A 80 -6.85 -5.41 -5.08
CA GLU A 80 -6.58 -5.08 -3.67
C GLU A 80 -6.79 -3.59 -3.35
N SER A 81 -6.59 -2.71 -4.34
CA SER A 81 -6.70 -1.26 -4.16
C SER A 81 -8.05 -0.67 -4.58
N GLY A 82 -9.02 -1.50 -4.93
CA GLY A 82 -10.30 -1.02 -5.45
C GLY A 82 -10.16 -0.21 -6.75
N GLY A 83 -9.37 -0.70 -7.70
CA GLY A 83 -9.09 -0.03 -8.97
C GLY A 83 -8.06 1.08 -8.84
N PHE A 84 -6.98 0.86 -8.08
CA PHE A 84 -5.90 1.82 -7.82
C PHE A 84 -6.34 3.09 -7.07
N LYS A 85 -7.47 3.04 -6.34
CA LYS A 85 -8.01 4.18 -5.60
C LYS A 85 -7.49 4.29 -4.18
N ALA A 86 -7.20 3.15 -3.53
CA ALA A 86 -6.75 3.08 -2.16
C ALA A 86 -5.27 2.68 -2.07
N THR A 87 -4.46 3.54 -1.47
CA THR A 87 -3.04 3.28 -1.18
C THR A 87 -2.76 3.12 0.32
N GLN A 88 -3.80 3.25 1.15
CA GLN A 88 -3.75 3.01 2.59
C GLN A 88 -5.07 2.41 3.03
N GLU A 89 -5.02 1.55 4.04
CA GLU A 89 -6.24 1.02 4.64
C GLU A 89 -7.06 2.14 5.31
N ASN A 90 -8.38 2.04 5.19
CA ASN A 90 -9.29 2.98 5.85
C ASN A 90 -9.59 2.50 7.28
N LEU A 91 -8.99 3.17 8.26
CA LEU A 91 -9.16 2.89 9.69
C LEU A 91 -10.17 3.86 10.36
N ASN A 92 -10.93 4.62 9.58
CA ASN A 92 -11.89 5.60 10.12
C ASN A 92 -13.25 4.95 10.47
N TYR A 93 -13.25 4.06 11.46
CA TYR A 93 -14.43 3.32 11.88
C TYR A 93 -15.23 4.03 12.99
N SER A 94 -16.56 3.90 12.98
CA SER A 94 -17.42 4.22 14.12
C SER A 94 -17.31 3.14 15.20
N ALA A 95 -17.79 3.41 16.42
CA ALA A 95 -17.85 2.42 17.49
C ALA A 95 -18.62 1.16 17.07
N LYS A 96 -19.76 1.33 16.42
CA LYS A 96 -20.56 0.23 15.85
C LYS A 96 -19.77 -0.56 14.79
N GLY A 97 -19.05 0.14 13.90
CA GLY A 97 -18.20 -0.49 12.88
C GLY A 97 -17.07 -1.31 13.49
N LEU A 98 -16.41 -0.79 14.52
CA LEU A 98 -15.34 -1.48 15.25
C LEU A 98 -15.88 -2.75 15.94
N ALA A 99 -17.00 -2.66 16.66
CA ALA A 99 -17.62 -3.81 17.31
C ALA A 99 -18.12 -4.85 16.31
N GLY A 100 -18.51 -4.44 15.11
CA GLY A 100 -18.92 -5.36 14.05
C GLY A 100 -17.76 -6.09 13.37
N ILE A 101 -16.69 -5.38 13.02
CA ILE A 101 -15.58 -5.89 12.19
C ILE A 101 -14.46 -6.48 13.07
N PHE A 102 -14.09 -5.80 14.14
CA PHE A 102 -12.98 -6.18 15.02
C PHE A 102 -13.45 -6.71 16.38
N LYS A 103 -14.44 -7.60 16.38
CA LYS A 103 -15.08 -8.14 17.60
C LYS A 103 -14.10 -8.65 18.65
N LYS A 104 -12.98 -9.24 18.22
CA LYS A 104 -11.93 -9.74 19.12
C LYS A 104 -11.34 -8.63 19.99
N TYR A 105 -11.21 -7.41 19.46
CA TYR A 105 -10.59 -6.27 20.12
C TYR A 105 -11.63 -5.32 20.73
N PHE A 106 -12.83 -5.31 20.17
CA PHE A 106 -13.94 -4.44 20.56
C PHE A 106 -15.22 -5.28 20.69
N PRO A 107 -15.39 -6.00 21.82
CA PRO A 107 -16.54 -6.91 21.98
C PRO A 107 -17.90 -6.20 22.03
N THR A 108 -17.91 -4.90 22.39
CA THR A 108 -19.13 -4.07 22.45
C THR A 108 -18.87 -2.69 21.87
N GLU A 109 -19.93 -1.97 21.51
CA GLU A 109 -19.83 -0.57 21.08
C GLU A 109 -19.28 0.32 22.19
N ALA A 110 -19.63 0.06 23.45
CA ALA A 110 -19.11 0.79 24.61
C ALA A 110 -17.60 0.65 24.72
N ALA A 111 -17.05 -0.56 24.53
CA ALA A 111 -15.61 -0.79 24.51
C ALA A 111 -14.92 -0.15 23.30
N ALA A 112 -15.61 0.01 22.19
CA ALA A 112 -15.09 0.64 20.97
C ALA A 112 -15.17 2.16 21.00
N ALA A 113 -16.05 2.75 21.79
CA ALA A 113 -16.31 4.20 21.81
C ALA A 113 -15.04 5.06 21.99
N PRO A 114 -14.08 4.74 22.89
CA PRO A 114 -12.83 5.51 23.05
C PRO A 114 -11.91 5.48 21.84
N TYR A 115 -12.14 4.57 20.90
CA TYR A 115 -11.34 4.35 19.68
C TYR A 115 -12.03 4.89 18.43
N ALA A 116 -13.33 5.15 18.51
CA ALA A 116 -14.13 5.56 17.35
C ALA A 116 -13.51 6.78 16.65
N ARG A 117 -13.37 6.71 15.33
CA ARG A 117 -12.80 7.79 14.49
C ARG A 117 -11.36 8.18 14.84
N GLN A 118 -10.61 7.28 15.51
CA GLN A 118 -9.21 7.48 15.87
C GLN A 118 -8.32 6.42 15.19
N PRO A 119 -7.97 6.61 13.89
CA PRO A 119 -7.22 5.61 13.10
C PRO A 119 -5.94 5.13 13.77
N GLN A 120 -5.20 6.03 14.42
CA GLN A 120 -3.95 5.68 15.11
C GLN A 120 -4.19 4.70 16.27
N LYS A 121 -5.18 4.99 17.11
CA LYS A 121 -5.52 4.11 18.25
C LYS A 121 -6.09 2.79 17.77
N ILE A 122 -6.94 2.82 16.73
CA ILE A 122 -7.54 1.60 16.16
C ILE A 122 -6.44 0.67 15.66
N ALA A 123 -5.54 1.15 14.80
CA ALA A 123 -4.45 0.34 14.26
C ALA A 123 -3.50 -0.16 15.35
N SER A 124 -3.13 0.71 16.31
CA SER A 124 -2.25 0.33 17.42
C SER A 124 -2.87 -0.79 18.24
N LYS A 125 -4.18 -0.77 18.48
CA LYS A 125 -4.93 -1.81 19.18
C LYS A 125 -5.03 -3.11 18.38
N VAL A 126 -5.41 -3.01 17.10
CA VAL A 126 -5.70 -4.17 16.26
C VAL A 126 -4.43 -4.90 15.83
N TYR A 127 -3.36 -4.16 15.56
CA TYR A 127 -2.09 -4.70 15.04
C TYR A 127 -0.97 -4.74 16.08
N GLY A 128 -1.18 -4.18 17.26
CA GLY A 128 -0.20 -4.25 18.36
C GLY A 128 0.10 -5.69 18.80
N GLY A 129 1.37 -6.00 19.01
CA GLY A 129 1.83 -7.34 19.42
C GLY A 129 1.67 -8.41 18.34
N ARG A 130 1.48 -8.03 17.06
CA ARG A 130 1.27 -8.95 15.94
C ARG A 130 2.21 -8.59 14.79
N MET A 131 2.55 -9.57 13.93
CA MET A 131 3.32 -9.35 12.69
C MET A 131 4.63 -8.58 12.95
N GLY A 132 5.29 -8.85 14.09
CA GLY A 132 6.52 -8.16 14.52
C GLY A 132 6.32 -6.75 15.08
N ASN A 133 5.09 -6.25 15.18
CA ASN A 133 4.81 -4.99 15.85
C ASN A 133 4.97 -5.13 17.38
N GLY A 134 5.49 -4.08 18.01
CA GLY A 134 5.46 -3.95 19.47
C GLY A 134 4.02 -3.80 20.01
N PRO A 135 3.86 -3.76 21.34
CA PRO A 135 2.56 -3.58 22.00
C PRO A 135 1.86 -2.30 21.56
N GLU A 136 0.53 -2.21 21.84
CA GLU A 136 -0.32 -1.06 21.46
C GLU A 136 0.33 0.30 21.80
N SER A 137 1.00 0.39 22.95
CA SER A 137 1.62 1.62 23.44
C SER A 137 2.77 2.15 22.56
N THR A 138 3.36 1.32 21.71
CA THR A 138 4.45 1.72 20.81
C THR A 138 3.97 2.48 19.57
N GLY A 139 2.68 2.39 19.24
CA GLY A 139 2.14 2.96 17.99
C GLY A 139 2.57 2.21 16.72
N GLU A 140 3.36 1.13 16.85
CA GLU A 140 3.86 0.38 15.68
C GLU A 140 2.73 -0.24 14.86
N GLY A 141 1.61 -0.59 15.46
CA GLY A 141 0.42 -1.03 14.72
C GLY A 141 -0.06 -0.01 13.70
N TYR A 142 -0.02 1.27 14.02
CA TYR A 142 -0.35 2.33 13.07
C TYR A 142 0.81 2.64 12.13
N LYS A 143 2.04 2.66 12.62
CA LYS A 143 3.23 2.89 11.79
C LYS A 143 3.31 1.89 10.64
N PHE A 144 3.03 0.62 10.92
CA PHE A 144 3.09 -0.48 9.94
C PHE A 144 1.70 -0.97 9.51
N ARG A 145 0.72 -0.06 9.43
CA ARG A 145 -0.62 -0.33 8.89
C ARG A 145 -0.56 -0.71 7.42
N GLY A 146 -1.67 -1.20 6.87
CA GLY A 146 -1.78 -1.56 5.45
C GLY A 146 -1.52 -0.39 4.53
N ARG A 147 -0.50 -0.49 3.67
CA ARG A 147 -0.14 0.51 2.66
C ARG A 147 0.19 -0.13 1.32
N GLY A 148 0.14 0.70 0.28
CA GLY A 148 0.37 0.31 -1.11
C GLY A 148 -0.84 -0.38 -1.72
N TYR A 149 -0.77 -0.63 -3.01
CA TYR A 149 -1.85 -1.30 -3.75
C TYR A 149 -2.06 -2.75 -3.32
N ILE A 150 -1.11 -3.37 -2.62
CA ILE A 150 -1.20 -4.75 -2.09
C ILE A 150 -1.46 -4.75 -0.58
N GLN A 151 -1.60 -3.60 0.06
CA GLN A 151 -1.89 -3.46 1.49
C GLN A 151 -0.86 -4.18 2.40
N LEU A 152 0.43 -3.96 2.15
CA LEU A 152 1.51 -4.49 2.99
C LEU A 152 1.33 -4.05 4.44
N THR A 153 1.25 -5.00 5.39
CA THR A 153 0.91 -4.74 6.79
C THR A 153 1.87 -5.47 7.73
N GLY A 154 2.29 -4.81 8.81
CA GLY A 154 3.11 -5.39 9.87
C GLY A 154 4.61 -5.20 9.69
N LYS A 155 5.31 -4.97 10.80
CA LYS A 155 6.74 -4.65 10.84
C LYS A 155 7.62 -5.71 10.18
N GLU A 156 7.34 -7.00 10.41
CA GLU A 156 8.08 -8.10 9.77
C GLU A 156 7.99 -8.05 8.25
N ASN A 157 6.79 -7.81 7.71
CA ASN A 157 6.57 -7.72 6.26
C ASN A 157 7.27 -6.49 5.67
N TYR A 158 7.18 -5.33 6.34
CA TYR A 158 7.93 -4.13 5.93
C TYR A 158 9.44 -4.37 5.95
N THR A 159 9.95 -5.02 7.00
CA THR A 159 11.38 -5.35 7.11
C THR A 159 11.83 -6.32 6.00
N ALA A 160 11.06 -7.39 5.77
CA ALA A 160 11.36 -8.38 4.73
C ALA A 160 11.36 -7.73 3.35
N PHE A 161 10.37 -6.89 3.09
CA PHE A 161 10.26 -6.16 1.85
C PHE A 161 11.43 -5.17 1.65
N GLY A 162 11.77 -4.38 2.68
CA GLY A 162 12.91 -3.46 2.64
C GLY A 162 14.22 -4.18 2.32
N LYS A 163 14.45 -5.35 2.94
CA LYS A 163 15.59 -6.21 2.62
C LYS A 163 15.61 -6.65 1.16
N SER A 164 14.45 -7.04 0.61
CA SER A 164 14.36 -7.52 -0.78
C SER A 164 14.67 -6.47 -1.83
N ILE A 165 14.50 -5.20 -1.49
CA ILE A 165 14.76 -4.07 -2.40
C ILE A 165 16.02 -3.27 -2.05
N GLY A 166 16.72 -3.63 -0.96
CA GLY A 166 17.91 -2.94 -0.49
C GLY A 166 17.64 -1.58 0.14
N GLU A 167 16.46 -1.37 0.75
CA GLU A 167 16.01 -0.08 1.28
C GLU A 167 15.39 -0.20 2.67
N ASP A 168 15.58 0.81 3.54
CA ASP A 168 14.88 0.88 4.83
C ASP A 168 13.49 1.50 4.66
N VAL A 169 12.50 0.66 4.46
CA VAL A 169 11.09 1.06 4.37
C VAL A 169 10.39 1.13 5.74
N CYS A 170 11.13 0.86 6.83
CA CYS A 170 10.65 0.98 8.19
C CYS A 170 10.89 2.35 8.80
N ALA A 171 11.85 3.12 8.26
CA ALA A 171 12.21 4.45 8.76
C ALA A 171 11.13 5.52 8.52
N ASN A 172 10.24 5.31 7.53
CA ASN A 172 9.21 6.27 7.12
C ASN A 172 7.83 5.88 7.61
#